data_64c966dac9b5be8eaead62ed55b427d8
#
_entry.id   64c966dac9b5be8eaead62ed55b427d8
#
_cell.length_a   1.000
_cell.length_b   1.000
_cell.length_c   1.000
_cell.angle_alpha   90.00
_cell.angle_beta   90.00
_cell.angle_gamma   90.00
#
_symmetry.space_group_name_H-M   'P 1'
#
loop_
_entity.id
_entity.type
_entity.pdbx_description
1 polymer ?
#
loop_
_entity_poly.entity_id
_entity_poly.type
_entity_poly.pdbx_seq_one_letter_code
_entity_poly.pdbx_strand_id
1 'polypeptide(L)'
;NNNFRTALWTGNNLQVTLMSIGVGDDIGLEVHTSGDQFIRIEEGDALVKMGDSQDNLDFQRRVSDGYAIMIPAGKWHDIVNLGNKPLKLYVIYAPPQHPQGTVHNTKKDAEAAEFNRIY
;
A
#
# COMPACT_ATOMS: atom_id res chain seq x y z
N ASN A 1 9.44 -0.05 11.49
CA ASN A 1 9.80 -0.60 10.19
C ASN A 1 10.35 0.50 9.27
N ASN A 2 11.52 0.26 8.70
CA ASN A 2 12.15 1.17 7.76
C ASN A 2 12.19 0.61 6.33
N ASN A 3 11.67 -0.59 6.13
CA ASN A 3 11.59 -1.19 4.80
C ASN A 3 10.37 -0.63 4.05
N PHE A 4 10.47 -0.56 2.73
CA PHE A 4 9.32 -0.18 1.93
C PHE A 4 8.13 -1.10 2.24
N ARG A 5 8.37 -2.43 2.28
CA ARG A 5 7.34 -3.41 2.65
C ARG A 5 7.94 -4.55 3.46
N THR A 6 7.29 -4.91 4.55
CA THR A 6 7.61 -6.09 5.35
C THR A 6 6.32 -6.86 5.60
N ALA A 7 6.24 -8.09 5.09
CA ALA A 7 5.11 -8.97 5.39
C ALA A 7 5.28 -9.50 6.81
N LEU A 8 4.54 -8.90 7.74
CA LEU A 8 4.66 -9.20 9.17
C LEU A 8 4.04 -10.56 9.50
N TRP A 9 2.88 -10.87 8.92
CA TRP A 9 2.15 -12.11 9.17
C TRP A 9 1.30 -12.46 7.97
N THR A 10 1.24 -13.75 7.65
CA THR A 10 0.47 -14.26 6.52
C THR A 10 -0.34 -15.47 6.96
N GLY A 11 -1.66 -15.35 6.90
CA GLY A 11 -2.60 -16.43 7.17
C GLY A 11 -3.24 -16.93 5.88
N ASN A 12 -4.24 -17.82 6.01
CA ASN A 12 -4.97 -18.35 4.87
C ASN A 12 -5.85 -17.28 4.21
N ASN A 13 -6.43 -16.38 4.98
CA ASN A 13 -7.42 -15.42 4.51
C ASN A 13 -7.04 -13.96 4.76
N LEU A 14 -5.90 -13.72 5.38
CA LEU A 14 -5.50 -12.40 5.83
C LEU A 14 -3.99 -12.27 5.84
N GLN A 15 -3.49 -11.10 5.48
CA GLN A 15 -2.07 -10.78 5.56
C GLN A 15 -1.89 -9.38 6.11
N VAL A 16 -0.92 -9.21 7.00
CA VAL A 16 -0.55 -7.90 7.54
C VAL A 16 0.83 -7.52 7.04
N THR A 17 0.95 -6.34 6.45
CA THR A 17 2.24 -5.79 6.02
C THR A 17 2.48 -4.43 6.64
N LEU A 18 3.74 -4.14 6.92
CA LEU A 18 4.19 -2.83 7.36
C LEU A 18 4.87 -2.14 6.20
N MET A 19 4.64 -0.83 6.05
CA MET A 19 5.28 -0.06 4.98
C MET A 19 5.85 1.25 5.49
N SER A 20 6.96 1.65 4.86
CA SER A 20 7.58 2.95 5.04
C SER A 20 7.79 3.56 3.67
N ILE A 21 7.15 4.68 3.40
CA ILE A 21 7.19 5.37 2.11
C ILE A 21 8.02 6.64 2.24
N GLY A 22 9.06 6.76 1.43
CA GLY A 22 9.96 7.92 1.47
C GLY A 22 9.29 9.23 1.11
N VAL A 23 9.91 10.32 1.51
CA VAL A 23 9.45 11.67 1.19
C VAL A 23 9.38 11.84 -0.33
N GLY A 24 8.27 12.38 -0.82
CA GLY A 24 8.05 12.60 -2.26
C GLY A 24 7.68 11.33 -3.04
N ASP A 25 7.56 10.21 -2.37
CA ASP A 25 7.25 8.93 -3.02
C ASP A 25 5.82 8.48 -2.73
N ASP A 26 5.43 7.35 -3.29
CA ASP A 26 4.09 6.77 -3.15
C ASP A 26 4.20 5.24 -3.07
N ILE A 27 3.07 4.58 -2.78
CA ILE A 27 3.04 3.11 -2.79
C ILE A 27 3.08 2.54 -4.21
N GLY A 28 2.77 3.34 -5.22
CA GLY A 28 2.59 2.93 -6.61
C GLY A 28 1.11 2.68 -6.92
N LEU A 29 0.66 3.17 -8.08
CA LEU A 29 -0.72 2.94 -8.52
C LEU A 29 -0.95 1.45 -8.75
N GLU A 30 -1.99 0.91 -8.11
CA GLU A 30 -2.28 -0.53 -8.20
C GLU A 30 -3.77 -0.82 -8.09
N VAL A 31 -4.14 -2.05 -8.45
CA VAL A 31 -5.48 -2.59 -8.27
C VAL A 31 -5.37 -4.05 -7.87
N HIS A 32 -6.19 -4.47 -6.92
CA HIS A 32 -6.34 -5.88 -6.52
C HIS A 32 -7.76 -6.29 -6.86
N THR A 33 -7.91 -7.16 -7.86
CA THR A 33 -9.23 -7.47 -8.43
C THR A 33 -10.04 -8.43 -7.58
N SER A 34 -9.36 -9.21 -6.71
CA SER A 34 -10.01 -10.28 -5.94
C SER A 34 -9.93 -10.10 -4.43
N GLY A 35 -9.47 -8.96 -3.95
CA GLY A 35 -9.30 -8.78 -2.51
C GLY A 35 -9.51 -7.35 -2.05
N ASP A 36 -9.89 -7.23 -0.79
CA ASP A 36 -10.04 -5.95 -0.13
C ASP A 36 -8.78 -5.60 0.65
N GLN A 37 -8.59 -4.31 0.92
CA GLN A 37 -7.51 -3.82 1.75
C GLN A 37 -8.02 -2.87 2.82
N PHE A 38 -7.40 -2.95 3.98
CA PHE A 38 -7.52 -1.98 5.04
C PHE A 38 -6.14 -1.37 5.24
N ILE A 39 -6.05 -0.03 5.23
CA ILE A 39 -4.78 0.68 5.46
C ILE A 39 -4.96 1.61 6.65
N ARG A 40 -4.03 1.55 7.59
CA ARG A 40 -3.98 2.48 8.72
C ARG A 40 -2.73 3.33 8.62
N ILE A 41 -2.92 4.65 8.63
CA ILE A 41 -1.79 5.59 8.72
C ILE A 41 -1.37 5.67 10.18
N GLU A 42 -0.12 5.29 10.45
CA GLU A 42 0.45 5.36 11.79
C GLU A 42 1.15 6.69 12.02
N GLU A 43 1.86 7.19 11.01
CA GLU A 43 2.63 8.42 11.13
C GLU A 43 2.81 9.08 9.76
N GLY A 44 2.49 10.35 9.65
CA GLY A 44 2.75 11.17 8.48
C GLY A 44 1.50 11.76 7.84
N ASP A 45 1.71 12.42 6.71
CA ASP A 45 0.65 13.06 5.92
C ASP A 45 0.64 12.45 4.53
N ALA A 46 -0.54 12.14 4.04
CA ALA A 46 -0.69 11.45 2.77
C ALA A 46 -1.88 11.95 1.97
N LEU A 47 -1.85 11.69 0.66
CA LEU A 47 -2.99 11.85 -0.23
C LEU A 47 -3.42 10.46 -0.70
N VAL A 48 -4.66 10.11 -0.42
CA VAL A 48 -5.29 8.89 -0.94
C VAL A 48 -5.94 9.25 -2.26
N LYS A 49 -5.65 8.45 -3.29
CA LYS A 49 -6.30 8.54 -4.60
C LYS A 49 -6.97 7.21 -4.88
N MET A 50 -8.22 7.24 -5.35
CA MET A 50 -8.98 6.01 -5.61
C MET A 50 -9.99 6.24 -6.73
N GLY A 51 -10.24 5.23 -7.54
CA GLY A 51 -11.22 5.32 -8.60
C GLY A 51 -11.45 4.00 -9.33
N ASP A 52 -12.37 4.02 -10.28
CA ASP A 52 -12.78 2.82 -11.01
C ASP A 52 -11.82 2.45 -12.14
N SER A 53 -10.96 3.37 -12.57
CA SER A 53 -9.95 3.11 -13.59
C SER A 53 -8.67 3.86 -13.25
N GLN A 54 -7.55 3.40 -13.83
CA GLN A 54 -6.26 4.04 -13.57
C GLN A 54 -6.21 5.50 -14.06
N ASP A 55 -7.05 5.86 -14.99
CA ASP A 55 -7.10 7.21 -15.56
C ASP A 55 -8.15 8.11 -14.88
N ASN A 56 -8.89 7.57 -13.94
CA ASN A 56 -9.96 8.30 -13.27
C ASN A 56 -9.95 8.02 -11.77
N LEU A 57 -8.99 8.62 -11.07
CA LEU A 57 -8.87 8.54 -9.61
C LEU A 57 -9.61 9.74 -9.00
N ASP A 58 -10.92 9.73 -9.11
CA ASP A 58 -11.77 10.87 -8.76
C ASP A 58 -12.00 11.04 -7.26
N PHE A 59 -11.78 10.00 -6.46
CA PHE A 59 -11.77 10.13 -5.01
C PHE A 59 -10.36 10.50 -4.57
N GLN A 60 -10.19 11.70 -3.99
CA GLN A 60 -8.91 12.15 -3.47
C GLN A 60 -9.11 12.81 -2.11
N ARG A 61 -8.34 12.39 -1.11
CA ARG A 61 -8.48 12.89 0.24
C ARG A 61 -7.14 12.91 0.98
N ARG A 62 -6.89 14.00 1.70
CA ARG A 62 -5.74 14.10 2.59
C ARG A 62 -6.06 13.35 3.88
N VAL A 63 -5.08 12.58 4.35
CA VAL A 63 -5.17 11.77 5.57
C VAL A 63 -3.87 11.93 6.38
N SER A 64 -3.96 11.62 7.67
CA SER A 64 -2.81 11.72 8.58
C SER A 64 -2.91 10.65 9.66
N ASP A 65 -2.08 10.77 10.69
CA ASP A 65 -2.00 9.81 11.79
C ASP A 65 -3.39 9.37 12.26
N GLY A 66 -3.59 8.06 12.34
CA GLY A 66 -4.82 7.46 12.86
C GLY A 66 -5.95 7.27 11.86
N TYR A 67 -5.81 7.78 10.63
CA TYR A 67 -6.83 7.55 9.59
C TYR A 67 -6.79 6.11 9.11
N ALA A 68 -7.98 5.56 8.88
CA ALA A 68 -8.15 4.25 8.26
C ALA A 68 -8.73 4.44 6.85
N ILE A 69 -8.24 3.63 5.91
CA ILE A 69 -8.65 3.69 4.51
C ILE A 69 -9.11 2.30 4.10
N MET A 70 -10.35 2.21 3.60
CA MET A 70 -10.92 0.96 3.09
C MET A 70 -10.84 0.98 1.58
N ILE A 71 -10.20 -0.02 0.98
CA ILE A 71 -10.05 -0.14 -0.46
C ILE A 71 -10.74 -1.42 -0.92
N PRO A 72 -11.93 -1.31 -1.52
CA PRO A 72 -12.64 -2.47 -2.05
C PRO A 72 -11.90 -3.12 -3.21
N ALA A 73 -12.12 -4.41 -3.39
CA ALA A 73 -11.62 -5.13 -4.56
C ALA A 73 -12.02 -4.40 -5.85
N GLY A 74 -11.09 -4.33 -6.80
CA GLY A 74 -11.33 -3.70 -8.08
C GLY A 74 -11.12 -2.18 -8.13
N LYS A 75 -10.85 -1.54 -7.01
CA LYS A 75 -10.58 -0.09 -6.99
C LYS A 75 -9.10 0.18 -7.24
N TRP A 76 -8.84 0.97 -8.26
CA TRP A 76 -7.52 1.54 -8.50
C TRP A 76 -7.19 2.52 -7.39
N HIS A 77 -5.99 2.47 -6.86
CA HIS A 77 -5.61 3.32 -5.73
C HIS A 77 -4.13 3.59 -5.68
N ASP A 78 -3.80 4.70 -5.04
CA ASP A 78 -2.44 5.08 -4.70
C ASP A 78 -2.47 5.89 -3.41
N ILE A 79 -1.37 5.84 -2.66
CA ILE A 79 -1.17 6.65 -1.46
C ILE A 79 0.15 7.36 -1.60
N VAL A 80 0.10 8.69 -1.62
CA VAL A 80 1.26 9.54 -1.86
C VAL A 80 1.70 10.19 -0.55
N ASN A 81 2.99 10.12 -0.26
CA ASN A 81 3.54 10.82 0.90
C ASN A 81 3.61 12.32 0.59
N LEU A 82 2.81 13.12 1.30
CA LEU A 82 2.81 14.58 1.17
C LEU A 82 3.65 15.27 2.24
N GLY A 83 4.17 14.51 3.20
CA GLY A 83 4.89 15.07 4.33
C GLY A 83 6.38 15.26 4.08
N ASN A 84 7.08 15.67 5.13
CA ASN A 84 8.52 15.91 5.11
C ASN A 84 9.31 14.84 5.88
N LYS A 85 8.67 13.71 6.16
CA LYS A 85 9.27 12.55 6.82
C LYS A 85 8.69 11.28 6.23
N PRO A 86 9.30 10.11 6.46
CA PRO A 86 8.74 8.84 5.97
C PRO A 86 7.30 8.64 6.45
N LEU A 87 6.45 8.19 5.53
CA LEU A 87 5.06 7.83 5.83
C LEU A 87 5.03 6.40 6.33
N LYS A 88 4.54 6.19 7.55
CA LYS A 88 4.44 4.86 8.15
C LYS A 88 3.00 4.42 8.15
N LEU A 89 2.77 3.22 7.65
CA LEU A 89 1.43 2.63 7.62
C LEU A 89 1.50 1.12 7.73
N TYR A 90 0.37 0.50 8.06
CA TYR A 90 0.23 -0.95 7.87
C TYR A 90 -0.96 -1.24 6.98
N VAL A 91 -0.88 -2.37 6.31
CA VAL A 91 -1.92 -2.81 5.38
C VAL A 91 -2.39 -4.19 5.79
N ILE A 92 -3.69 -4.39 5.77
CA ILE A 92 -4.31 -5.71 5.92
C ILE A 92 -4.92 -6.08 4.58
N TYR A 93 -4.45 -7.17 4.00
CA TYR A 93 -4.98 -7.72 2.75
C TYR A 93 -5.87 -8.92 3.06
N ALA A 94 -7.01 -9.00 2.43
CA ALA A 94 -7.92 -10.12 2.55
C ALA A 94 -8.43 -10.52 1.15
N PRO A 95 -7.87 -11.59 0.56
CA PRO A 95 -6.82 -12.52 1.02
C PRO A 95 -5.40 -11.97 0.87
N PRO A 96 -4.39 -12.73 1.30
CA PRO A 96 -2.98 -12.33 1.13
C PRO A 96 -2.63 -12.01 -0.32
N GLN A 97 -1.83 -10.98 -0.52
CA GLN A 97 -1.42 -10.50 -1.85
C GLN A 97 0.06 -10.69 -2.13
N HIS A 98 0.88 -10.84 -1.10
CA HIS A 98 2.32 -11.02 -1.24
C HIS A 98 2.74 -12.38 -0.70
N PRO A 99 3.83 -12.98 -1.24
CA PRO A 99 4.35 -14.22 -0.68
C PRO A 99 4.68 -14.06 0.80
N GLN A 100 4.51 -15.13 1.58
CA GLN A 100 4.86 -15.15 2.99
C GLN A 100 6.33 -14.77 3.16
N GLY A 101 6.61 -13.92 4.14
CA GLY A 101 7.98 -13.50 4.46
C GLY A 101 8.55 -12.46 3.51
N THR A 102 7.73 -11.85 2.64
CA THR A 102 8.19 -10.80 1.74
C THR A 102 8.81 -9.64 2.52
N VAL A 103 10.02 -9.25 2.10
CA VAL A 103 10.68 -8.03 2.57
C VAL A 103 11.24 -7.30 1.36
N HIS A 104 10.77 -6.08 1.15
CA HIS A 104 11.30 -5.17 0.13
C HIS A 104 11.92 -3.99 0.86
N ASN A 105 13.24 -3.88 0.80
CA ASN A 105 13.94 -2.79 1.49
C ASN A 105 13.57 -1.44 0.89
N THR A 106 13.41 -1.39 -0.45
CA THR A 106 13.11 -0.17 -1.20
C THR A 106 11.93 -0.39 -2.13
N LYS A 107 11.33 0.70 -2.57
CA LYS A 107 10.27 0.65 -3.60
C LYS A 107 10.79 0.02 -4.88
N LYS A 108 12.04 0.30 -5.26
CA LYS A 108 12.67 -0.28 -6.44
C LYS A 108 12.74 -1.80 -6.34
N ASP A 109 13.05 -2.34 -5.16
CA ASP A 109 13.05 -3.78 -4.92
C ASP A 109 11.66 -4.37 -5.09
N ALA A 110 10.63 -3.66 -4.60
CA ALA A 110 9.25 -4.09 -4.74
C ALA A 110 8.82 -4.12 -6.20
N GLU A 111 9.16 -3.10 -6.97
CA GLU A 111 8.84 -3.02 -8.40
C GLU A 111 9.53 -4.14 -9.18
N ALA A 112 10.80 -4.43 -8.87
CA ALA A 112 11.55 -5.52 -9.51
C ALA A 112 10.90 -6.89 -9.18
N ALA A 113 10.47 -7.11 -7.95
CA ALA A 113 9.81 -8.34 -7.56
C ALA A 113 8.47 -8.52 -8.26
N GLU A 114 7.69 -7.45 -8.42
CA GLU A 114 6.42 -7.46 -9.13
C GLU A 114 6.63 -7.79 -10.61
N PHE A 115 7.61 -7.19 -11.25
CA PHE A 115 7.97 -7.48 -12.63
C PHE A 115 8.32 -8.97 -12.80
N ASN A 116 9.14 -9.52 -11.90
CA ASN A 116 9.57 -10.92 -11.97
C ASN A 116 8.41 -11.90 -11.72
N ARG A 117 7.37 -11.49 -11.00
CA ARG A 117 6.19 -12.33 -10.76
C ARG A 117 5.30 -12.45 -12.00
N ILE A 118 5.33 -11.47 -12.87
CA ILE A 118 4.54 -11.47 -14.10
C ILE A 118 5.15 -12.45 -15.12
N TYR A 119 6.44 -12.61 -15.09
CA TYR A 119 7.21 -13.43 -16.02
C TYR A 119 7.91 -14.59 -15.33
#